data_63e1ea1f72f35920a74b0383ddb2e01a
#
_entry.id   63e1ea1f72f35920a74b0383ddb2e01a
#
_cell.length_a   1.000
_cell.length_b   1.000
_cell.length_c   1.000
_cell.angle_alpha   90.00
_cell.angle_beta   90.00
_cell.angle_gamma   90.00
#
_symmetry.space_group_name_H-M   'P 1'
#
loop_
_entity.id
_entity.type
_entity.pdbx_description
1 polymer ?
#
loop_
_entity_poly.entity_id
_entity_poly.type
_entity_poly.pdbx_seq_one_letter_code
_entity_poly.pdbx_strand_id
1 'polypeptide(L)'
;MSEATSTRDIIRAIEEVFPPKLAMESDRCGLQVGPFDGSCERVLVTLDVTEGVVEKAKEKGCRFILSHHPLLYLPCHTIDRETALGRILTEVISSEITVYASHTPADIAPGGLNDYWAEKLGLRDVKPILKTYQEKLYKFQVFVPKTHAQIVRNAMFSKGAGAIGKYADCTFSSEGVGTFRPLEGAQPFIGQLNGLERVEEMKIETLVEGHRLSDFIETVLRAHPYEEVAYDLMEETEFLSNRRTYGLGRYGTVEKRAFRSFVEEFKEIARSTSIQLIGDLDDPISTVGFCSGSGRLLIPSLPAHLDLYISGDLSYHDLLGLKEKGIKVILFPHFESERVFPSVVRHLLGERIPELYEYVDPVYTL
;
A
#
# COMPACT_ATOMS: atom_id res chain seq x y z
N MET A 1 -3.30 18.57 26.14
CA MET A 1 -2.14 18.82 25.27
C MET A 1 -1.97 17.54 24.47
N SER A 2 -2.19 17.55 23.16
CA SER A 2 -1.89 16.39 22.33
C SER A 2 -0.39 16.10 22.44
N GLU A 3 -0.03 14.84 22.68
CA GLU A 3 1.37 14.42 22.60
C GLU A 3 1.92 14.81 21.22
N ALA A 4 3.10 15.41 21.20
CA ALA A 4 3.73 15.85 19.97
C ALA A 4 4.09 14.60 19.14
N THR A 5 3.59 14.51 17.91
CA THR A 5 3.80 13.38 17.02
C THR A 5 5.27 13.27 16.65
N SER A 6 5.89 12.11 16.86
CA SER A 6 7.28 11.90 16.48
C SER A 6 7.42 11.61 14.98
N THR A 7 8.60 11.87 14.42
CA THR A 7 8.94 11.48 13.05
C THR A 7 8.70 9.99 12.76
N ARG A 8 8.96 9.13 13.75
CA ARG A 8 8.74 7.68 13.61
C ARG A 8 7.27 7.31 13.57
N ASP A 9 6.41 8.03 14.29
CA ASP A 9 4.97 7.81 14.25
C ASP A 9 4.38 8.23 12.91
N ILE A 10 4.91 9.31 12.31
CA ILE A 10 4.54 9.72 10.95
C ILE A 10 4.93 8.64 9.94
N ILE A 11 6.17 8.11 10.01
CA ILE A 11 6.61 7.02 9.14
C ILE A 11 5.68 5.82 9.29
N ARG A 12 5.36 5.42 10.52
CA ARG A 12 4.44 4.29 10.77
C ARG A 12 3.07 4.52 10.16
N ALA A 13 2.50 5.72 10.33
CA ALA A 13 1.21 6.06 9.73
C ALA A 13 1.23 6.01 8.20
N ILE A 14 2.34 6.45 7.58
CA ILE A 14 2.54 6.35 6.12
C ILE A 14 2.62 4.88 5.69
N GLU A 15 3.39 4.05 6.41
CA GLU A 15 3.59 2.64 6.07
C GLU A 15 2.34 1.77 6.31
N GLU A 16 1.42 2.19 7.16
CA GLU A 16 0.10 1.55 7.31
C GLU A 16 -0.78 1.76 6.07
N VAL A 17 -0.67 2.92 5.40
CA VAL A 17 -1.45 3.26 4.21
C VAL A 17 -0.73 2.83 2.92
N PHE A 18 0.57 3.06 2.85
CA PHE A 18 1.45 2.72 1.73
C PHE A 18 2.53 1.72 2.18
N PRO A 19 2.17 0.45 2.42
CA PRO A 19 3.10 -0.53 2.99
C PRO A 19 4.33 -0.76 2.10
N PRO A 20 5.56 -0.68 2.63
CA PRO A 20 6.80 -0.91 1.86
C PRO A 20 6.85 -2.27 1.16
N LYS A 21 6.16 -3.29 1.70
CA LYS A 21 6.05 -4.61 1.07
C LYS A 21 5.37 -4.60 -0.31
N LEU A 22 4.66 -3.52 -0.65
CA LEU A 22 4.05 -3.33 -1.98
C LEU A 22 5.03 -2.75 -3.00
N ALA A 23 6.22 -2.30 -2.57
CA ALA A 23 7.22 -1.75 -3.46
C ALA A 23 7.62 -2.75 -4.55
N MET A 24 7.81 -2.22 -5.77
CA MET A 24 8.41 -3.00 -6.86
C MET A 24 9.87 -3.35 -6.49
N GLU A 25 10.37 -4.49 -6.97
CA GLU A 25 11.68 -5.03 -6.58
C GLU A 25 12.85 -4.04 -6.76
N SER A 26 12.79 -3.19 -7.79
CA SER A 26 13.83 -2.20 -8.08
C SER A 26 13.58 -0.83 -7.44
N ASP A 27 12.47 -0.67 -6.69
CA ASP A 27 12.10 0.62 -6.12
C ASP A 27 13.00 0.98 -4.93
N ARG A 28 13.21 2.29 -4.74
CA ARG A 28 14.03 2.88 -3.67
C ARG A 28 13.18 3.70 -2.70
N CYS A 29 11.94 3.31 -2.48
CA CYS A 29 11.04 3.96 -1.53
C CYS A 29 11.47 3.78 -0.07
N GLY A 30 10.81 4.49 0.84
CA GLY A 30 11.10 4.46 2.26
C GLY A 30 11.92 5.68 2.72
N LEU A 31 12.59 5.53 3.86
CA LEU A 31 13.41 6.59 4.45
C LEU A 31 14.61 6.92 3.54
N GLN A 32 14.71 8.19 3.16
CA GLN A 32 15.79 8.69 2.30
C GLN A 32 16.85 9.43 3.12
N VAL A 33 16.43 10.28 4.07
CA VAL A 33 17.30 11.02 4.96
C VAL A 33 16.65 11.09 6.36
N GLY A 34 17.41 10.87 7.40
CA GLY A 34 16.92 10.83 8.79
C GLY A 34 16.74 9.39 9.29
N PRO A 35 15.77 9.08 10.19
CA PRO A 35 14.91 10.06 10.84
C PRO A 35 15.66 10.92 11.85
N PHE A 36 15.32 12.20 11.93
CA PHE A 36 15.83 13.07 12.99
C PHE A 36 14.89 13.03 14.18
N ASP A 37 15.46 13.01 15.38
CA ASP A 37 14.68 12.98 16.63
C ASP A 37 13.95 14.31 16.88
N GLY A 38 12.83 14.23 17.58
CA GLY A 38 12.01 15.36 17.97
C GLY A 38 10.58 15.32 17.46
N SER A 39 9.81 16.32 17.88
CA SER A 39 8.43 16.48 17.42
C SER A 39 8.36 17.05 16.01
N CYS A 40 7.41 16.55 15.25
CA CYS A 40 7.09 17.09 13.94
C CYS A 40 5.62 17.55 13.92
N GLU A 41 5.43 18.86 13.80
CA GLU A 41 4.09 19.46 13.77
C GLU A 41 3.55 19.64 12.36
N ARG A 42 4.45 19.63 11.35
CA ARG A 42 4.11 19.93 9.96
C ARG A 42 4.87 19.03 8.98
N VAL A 43 4.13 18.50 8.03
CA VAL A 43 4.62 17.64 6.95
C VAL A 43 4.40 18.31 5.62
N LEU A 44 5.46 18.45 4.81
CA LEU A 44 5.32 18.90 3.42
C LEU A 44 5.19 17.66 2.52
N VAL A 45 4.19 17.66 1.63
CA VAL A 45 3.95 16.59 0.67
C VAL A 45 4.21 17.11 -0.75
N THR A 46 5.00 16.38 -1.52
CA THR A 46 5.45 16.78 -2.86
C THR A 46 5.59 15.58 -3.81
N LEU A 47 5.85 15.85 -5.08
CA LEU A 47 6.31 14.79 -6.01
C LEU A 47 7.81 14.55 -5.85
N ASP A 48 8.60 15.57 -6.14
CA ASP A 48 10.06 15.53 -6.14
C ASP A 48 10.63 16.36 -4.99
N VAL A 49 11.80 16.00 -4.49
CA VAL A 49 12.53 16.81 -3.52
C VAL A 49 13.53 17.68 -4.28
N THR A 50 13.14 18.92 -4.54
CA THR A 50 13.97 19.94 -5.18
C THR A 50 14.53 20.95 -4.16
N GLU A 51 15.47 21.80 -4.56
CA GLU A 51 15.95 22.92 -3.73
C GLU A 51 14.78 23.81 -3.30
N GLY A 52 13.85 24.13 -4.23
CA GLY A 52 12.66 24.93 -3.93
C GLY A 52 11.71 24.27 -2.93
N VAL A 53 11.57 22.95 -2.99
CA VAL A 53 10.78 22.17 -1.99
C VAL A 53 11.42 22.26 -0.62
N VAL A 54 12.74 22.14 -0.51
CA VAL A 54 13.46 22.26 0.77
C VAL A 54 13.33 23.65 1.36
N GLU A 55 13.49 24.69 0.54
CA GLU A 55 13.25 26.09 0.96
C GLU A 55 11.83 26.29 1.46
N LYS A 56 10.85 25.74 0.74
CA LYS A 56 9.44 25.80 1.14
C LYS A 56 9.16 25.07 2.44
N ALA A 57 9.77 23.90 2.66
CA ALA A 57 9.66 23.17 3.92
C ALA A 57 10.18 24.00 5.10
N LYS A 58 11.34 24.65 4.94
CA LYS A 58 11.92 25.56 5.95
C LYS A 58 11.02 26.76 6.21
N GLU A 59 10.55 27.45 5.14
CA GLU A 59 9.62 28.58 5.24
C GLU A 59 8.37 28.23 6.07
N LYS A 60 7.83 27.02 5.87
CA LYS A 60 6.63 26.54 6.55
C LYS A 60 6.91 25.86 7.88
N GLY A 61 8.16 25.72 8.29
CA GLY A 61 8.55 25.03 9.52
C GLY A 61 8.27 23.51 9.48
N CYS A 62 8.28 22.91 8.27
CA CYS A 62 8.11 21.48 8.11
C CYS A 62 9.44 20.77 8.39
N ARG A 63 9.45 19.83 9.32
CA ARG A 63 10.60 18.94 9.63
C ARG A 63 10.49 17.58 8.97
N PHE A 64 9.49 17.37 8.14
CA PHE A 64 9.27 16.14 7.39
C PHE A 64 8.81 16.48 5.96
N ILE A 65 9.45 15.85 4.98
CA ILE A 65 9.05 15.87 3.57
C ILE A 65 8.63 14.45 3.20
N LEU A 66 7.38 14.29 2.77
CA LEU A 66 6.88 13.08 2.11
C LEU A 66 6.87 13.34 0.61
N SER A 67 7.74 12.65 -0.11
CA SER A 67 7.77 12.72 -1.57
C SER A 67 7.18 11.46 -2.21
N HIS A 68 6.70 11.60 -3.45
CA HIS A 68 6.38 10.45 -4.29
C HIS A 68 7.67 9.81 -4.81
N HIS A 69 8.48 10.58 -5.54
CA HIS A 69 9.74 10.10 -6.08
C HIS A 69 10.84 10.04 -5.00
N PRO A 70 11.67 8.98 -5.01
CA PRO A 70 12.79 8.88 -4.11
C PRO A 70 13.91 9.89 -4.48
N LEU A 71 14.36 10.65 -3.47
CA LEU A 71 15.50 11.57 -3.62
C LEU A 71 16.78 10.79 -3.98
N LEU A 72 16.99 9.62 -3.38
CA LEU A 72 18.13 8.75 -3.58
C LEU A 72 17.77 7.56 -4.48
N TYR A 73 17.34 7.84 -5.72
CA TYR A 73 17.03 6.78 -6.70
C TYR A 73 18.26 5.98 -7.12
N LEU A 74 19.38 6.67 -7.33
CA LEU A 74 20.69 6.05 -7.58
C LEU A 74 21.54 6.06 -6.31
N PRO A 75 22.44 5.08 -6.13
CA PRO A 75 23.38 5.09 -5.01
C PRO A 75 24.19 6.38 -4.98
N CYS A 76 24.20 7.06 -3.82
CA CYS A 76 25.00 8.25 -3.60
C CYS A 76 26.32 7.87 -2.92
N HIS A 77 27.45 8.05 -3.61
CA HIS A 77 28.79 7.73 -3.09
C HIS A 77 29.50 8.95 -2.53
N THR A 78 29.08 10.17 -2.91
CA THR A 78 29.72 11.44 -2.50
C THR A 78 28.67 12.53 -2.40
N ILE A 79 28.69 13.28 -1.32
CA ILE A 79 27.88 14.49 -1.17
C ILE A 79 28.71 15.67 -1.65
N ASP A 80 28.52 16.04 -2.91
CA ASP A 80 29.21 17.14 -3.56
C ASP A 80 28.26 18.34 -3.69
N ARG A 81 28.56 19.41 -2.99
CA ARG A 81 27.75 20.64 -2.95
C ARG A 81 27.70 21.41 -4.27
N GLU A 82 28.56 21.08 -5.22
CA GLU A 82 28.47 21.64 -6.57
C GLU A 82 27.31 21.04 -7.37
N THR A 83 26.84 19.85 -6.98
CA THR A 83 25.66 19.19 -7.59
C THR A 83 24.36 19.59 -6.88
N ALA A 84 23.23 19.56 -7.61
CA ALA A 84 21.90 19.82 -7.03
C ALA A 84 21.59 18.83 -5.88
N LEU A 85 21.83 17.53 -6.09
CA LEU A 85 21.63 16.51 -5.05
C LEU A 85 22.47 16.80 -3.80
N GLY A 86 23.74 17.15 -3.97
CA GLY A 86 24.61 17.44 -2.83
C GLY A 86 24.20 18.68 -2.05
N ARG A 87 23.70 19.73 -2.74
CA ARG A 87 23.11 20.91 -2.07
C ARG A 87 21.86 20.54 -1.28
N ILE A 88 20.93 19.81 -1.92
CA ILE A 88 19.69 19.31 -1.27
C ILE A 88 20.03 18.49 -0.03
N LEU A 89 20.92 17.50 -0.14
CA LEU A 89 21.31 16.64 0.99
C LEU A 89 21.95 17.46 2.12
N THR A 90 22.84 18.39 1.79
CA THR A 90 23.47 19.26 2.78
C THR A 90 22.44 20.08 3.53
N GLU A 91 21.48 20.66 2.82
CA GLU A 91 20.45 21.51 3.40
C GLU A 91 19.46 20.72 4.27
N VAL A 92 19.00 19.56 3.77
CA VAL A 92 18.09 18.66 4.50
C VAL A 92 18.71 18.18 5.79
N ILE A 93 20.00 17.76 5.75
CA ILE A 93 20.72 17.26 6.94
C ILE A 93 20.95 18.41 7.94
N SER A 94 21.44 19.57 7.48
CA SER A 94 21.71 20.70 8.37
C SER A 94 20.48 21.33 8.99
N SER A 95 19.32 21.20 8.34
CA SER A 95 18.03 21.66 8.85
C SER A 95 17.25 20.58 9.62
N GLU A 96 17.83 19.38 9.79
CA GLU A 96 17.20 18.22 10.42
C GLU A 96 15.82 17.90 9.84
N ILE A 97 15.68 17.95 8.52
CA ILE A 97 14.46 17.61 7.80
C ILE A 97 14.52 16.12 7.43
N THR A 98 13.57 15.33 7.90
CA THR A 98 13.41 13.94 7.48
C THR A 98 12.80 13.88 6.10
N VAL A 99 13.36 13.06 5.20
CA VAL A 99 12.82 12.80 3.86
C VAL A 99 12.41 11.34 3.75
N TYR A 100 11.16 11.11 3.40
CA TYR A 100 10.59 9.78 3.16
C TYR A 100 9.92 9.76 1.78
N ALA A 101 10.17 8.70 0.99
CA ALA A 101 9.57 8.52 -0.32
C ALA A 101 8.54 7.39 -0.31
N SER A 102 7.33 7.66 -0.83
CA SER A 102 6.30 6.65 -1.05
C SER A 102 5.99 6.59 -2.55
N HIS A 103 6.83 5.85 -3.29
CA HIS A 103 6.79 5.73 -4.75
C HIS A 103 5.78 4.65 -5.17
N THR A 104 6.26 3.51 -5.68
CA THR A 104 5.36 2.45 -6.15
C THR A 104 4.39 1.90 -5.09
N PRO A 105 4.67 1.93 -3.75
CA PRO A 105 3.64 1.63 -2.77
C PRO A 105 2.42 2.55 -2.85
N ALA A 106 2.59 3.85 -3.15
CA ALA A 106 1.47 4.78 -3.31
C ALA A 106 0.71 4.57 -4.64
N ASP A 107 1.35 4.02 -5.66
CA ASP A 107 0.68 3.62 -6.91
C ASP A 107 -0.15 2.35 -6.76
N ILE A 108 0.29 1.43 -5.90
CA ILE A 108 -0.22 0.06 -5.77
C ILE A 108 -1.26 -0.07 -4.67
N ALA A 109 -1.08 0.65 -3.55
CA ALA A 109 -1.96 0.56 -2.38
C ALA A 109 -3.41 0.93 -2.70
N PRO A 110 -4.39 0.33 -1.98
CA PRO A 110 -5.79 0.73 -2.10
C PRO A 110 -5.98 2.21 -1.76
N GLY A 111 -6.73 2.91 -2.60
CA GLY A 111 -6.95 4.34 -2.50
C GLY A 111 -5.77 5.21 -2.97
N GLY A 112 -4.66 4.60 -3.41
CA GLY A 112 -3.50 5.31 -3.94
C GLY A 112 -3.75 5.93 -5.32
N LEU A 113 -2.66 6.37 -5.98
CA LEU A 113 -2.74 7.16 -7.21
C LEU A 113 -3.57 6.51 -8.33
N ASN A 114 -3.36 5.22 -8.57
CA ASN A 114 -4.08 4.53 -9.63
C ASN A 114 -5.57 4.30 -9.28
N ASP A 115 -5.90 4.11 -8.01
CA ASP A 115 -7.30 4.03 -7.55
C ASP A 115 -7.98 5.40 -7.62
N TYR A 116 -7.28 6.48 -7.26
CA TYR A 116 -7.78 7.84 -7.42
C TYR A 116 -8.22 8.13 -8.86
N TRP A 117 -7.35 7.79 -9.84
CA TRP A 117 -7.70 7.99 -11.23
C TRP A 117 -8.80 7.06 -11.72
N ALA A 118 -8.82 5.80 -11.28
CA ALA A 118 -9.91 4.87 -11.60
C ALA A 118 -11.26 5.39 -11.13
N GLU A 119 -11.32 5.96 -9.93
CA GLU A 119 -12.52 6.60 -9.38
C GLU A 119 -12.92 7.84 -10.18
N LYS A 120 -11.97 8.75 -10.45
CA LYS A 120 -12.22 9.97 -11.23
C LYS A 120 -12.71 9.68 -12.64
N LEU A 121 -12.23 8.61 -13.26
CA LEU A 121 -12.66 8.16 -14.59
C LEU A 121 -13.95 7.34 -14.56
N GLY A 122 -14.54 7.11 -13.40
CA GLY A 122 -15.79 6.35 -13.25
C GLY A 122 -15.68 4.88 -13.64
N LEU A 123 -14.47 4.28 -13.48
CA LEU A 123 -14.25 2.86 -13.81
C LEU A 123 -15.04 1.97 -12.85
N ARG A 124 -15.71 0.95 -13.39
CA ARG A 124 -16.41 -0.10 -12.67
C ARG A 124 -15.65 -1.41 -12.77
N ASP A 125 -15.87 -2.32 -11.83
CA ASP A 125 -15.22 -3.65 -11.78
C ASP A 125 -13.68 -3.55 -11.85
N VAL A 126 -13.12 -2.60 -11.13
CA VAL A 126 -11.71 -2.22 -11.17
C VAL A 126 -10.81 -3.36 -10.71
N LYS A 127 -9.76 -3.62 -11.49
CA LYS A 127 -8.74 -4.64 -11.21
C LYS A 127 -7.35 -4.08 -11.51
N PRO A 128 -6.29 -4.58 -10.85
CA PRO A 128 -4.92 -4.21 -11.23
C PRO A 128 -4.55 -4.79 -12.62
N ILE A 129 -3.81 -4.01 -13.41
CA ILE A 129 -3.28 -4.46 -14.71
C ILE A 129 -2.16 -5.48 -14.48
N LEU A 130 -1.15 -5.12 -13.68
CA LEU A 130 -0.05 -6.00 -13.31
C LEU A 130 -0.16 -6.36 -11.83
N LYS A 131 -0.40 -7.62 -11.55
CA LYS A 131 -0.39 -8.13 -10.17
C LYS A 131 1.04 -8.21 -9.67
N THR A 132 1.36 -7.51 -8.58
CA THR A 132 2.71 -7.41 -8.02
C THR A 132 2.86 -8.09 -6.67
N TYR A 133 1.80 -8.10 -5.88
CA TYR A 133 1.80 -8.70 -4.55
C TYR A 133 0.47 -9.39 -4.27
N GLN A 134 0.54 -10.55 -3.67
CA GLN A 134 -0.62 -11.27 -3.16
C GLN A 134 -0.43 -11.52 -1.66
N GLU A 135 -1.40 -11.09 -0.85
CA GLU A 135 -1.34 -11.27 0.59
C GLU A 135 -1.28 -12.74 0.93
N LYS A 136 -0.34 -13.11 1.80
CA LYS A 136 -0.27 -14.46 2.33
C LYS A 136 -1.43 -14.69 3.28
N LEU A 137 -2.01 -15.86 3.21
CA LEU A 137 -3.07 -16.30 4.10
C LEU A 137 -2.58 -17.51 4.86
N TYR A 138 -2.82 -17.53 6.16
CA TYR A 138 -2.42 -18.62 7.04
C TYR A 138 -3.62 -19.26 7.70
N LYS A 139 -3.64 -20.59 7.74
CA LYS A 139 -4.52 -21.34 8.60
C LYS A 139 -3.84 -21.47 9.95
N PHE A 140 -4.47 -20.90 10.97
CA PHE A 140 -4.06 -21.00 12.36
C PHE A 140 -4.98 -21.98 13.09
N GLN A 141 -4.42 -22.84 13.91
CA GLN A 141 -5.18 -23.68 14.83
C GLN A 141 -4.54 -23.67 16.21
N VAL A 142 -5.37 -23.73 17.25
CA VAL A 142 -4.94 -23.71 18.65
C VAL A 142 -5.81 -24.65 19.47
N PHE A 143 -5.22 -25.24 20.50
CA PHE A 143 -5.90 -26.12 21.44
C PHE A 143 -6.06 -25.40 22.77
N VAL A 144 -7.30 -25.24 23.24
CA VAL A 144 -7.62 -24.43 24.41
C VAL A 144 -8.62 -25.13 25.31
N PRO A 145 -8.50 -25.10 26.66
CA PRO A 145 -9.52 -25.59 27.55
C PRO A 145 -10.91 -25.04 27.23
N LYS A 146 -11.95 -25.85 27.23
CA LYS A 146 -13.33 -25.46 26.90
C LYS A 146 -13.78 -24.20 27.64
N THR A 147 -13.33 -24.02 28.89
CA THR A 147 -13.63 -22.85 29.73
C THR A 147 -13.10 -21.51 29.19
N HIS A 148 -12.04 -21.55 28.36
CA HIS A 148 -11.37 -20.37 27.82
C HIS A 148 -11.57 -20.20 26.31
N ALA A 149 -12.27 -21.14 25.65
CA ALA A 149 -12.45 -21.13 24.20
C ALA A 149 -13.05 -19.81 23.67
N GLN A 150 -14.02 -19.22 24.39
CA GLN A 150 -14.63 -17.96 23.95
C GLN A 150 -13.70 -16.75 24.11
N ILE A 151 -12.87 -16.73 25.16
CA ILE A 151 -11.89 -15.66 25.42
C ILE A 151 -10.85 -15.65 24.29
N VAL A 152 -10.31 -16.82 23.96
CA VAL A 152 -9.32 -16.98 22.87
C VAL A 152 -9.94 -16.63 21.52
N ARG A 153 -11.18 -17.06 21.25
CA ARG A 153 -11.90 -16.72 20.01
C ARG A 153 -12.11 -15.20 19.86
N ASN A 154 -12.49 -14.51 20.94
CA ASN A 154 -12.64 -13.06 20.92
C ASN A 154 -11.30 -12.35 20.66
N ALA A 155 -10.20 -12.87 21.21
CA ALA A 155 -8.85 -12.37 20.93
C ALA A 155 -8.51 -12.52 19.43
N MET A 156 -8.83 -13.67 18.81
CA MET A 156 -8.66 -13.86 17.36
C MET A 156 -9.45 -12.82 16.54
N PHE A 157 -10.72 -12.60 16.89
CA PHE A 157 -11.60 -11.68 16.15
C PHE A 157 -11.15 -10.22 16.31
N SER A 158 -10.63 -9.83 17.48
CA SER A 158 -10.11 -8.46 17.71
C SER A 158 -8.96 -8.08 16.76
N LYS A 159 -8.30 -9.08 16.17
CA LYS A 159 -7.23 -8.92 15.19
C LYS A 159 -7.68 -9.22 13.75
N GLY A 160 -8.99 -9.32 13.54
CA GLY A 160 -9.61 -9.50 12.22
C GLY A 160 -9.34 -10.85 11.59
N ALA A 161 -9.06 -11.89 12.38
CA ALA A 161 -9.00 -13.25 11.87
C ALA A 161 -10.38 -13.76 11.45
N GLY A 162 -10.43 -14.72 10.52
CA GLY A 162 -11.67 -15.33 10.06
C GLY A 162 -12.41 -14.51 9.00
N ALA A 163 -11.75 -13.61 8.30
CA ALA A 163 -12.33 -12.93 7.15
C ALA A 163 -12.35 -13.86 5.92
N ILE A 164 -13.56 -14.21 5.43
CA ILE A 164 -13.77 -15.07 4.25
C ILE A 164 -14.79 -14.39 3.32
N GLY A 165 -14.33 -13.76 2.26
CA GLY A 165 -15.17 -13.01 1.32
C GLY A 165 -15.94 -11.89 2.04
N LYS A 166 -17.27 -12.01 2.13
CA LYS A 166 -18.15 -11.05 2.83
C LYS A 166 -18.50 -11.47 4.27
N TYR A 167 -17.84 -12.51 4.80
CA TYR A 167 -18.06 -13.01 6.16
C TYR A 167 -16.87 -12.68 7.04
N ALA A 168 -17.15 -12.29 8.27
CA ALA A 168 -16.16 -12.07 9.33
C ALA A 168 -16.31 -13.15 10.40
N ASP A 169 -15.31 -13.25 11.28
CA ASP A 169 -15.31 -14.08 12.46
C ASP A 169 -15.52 -15.59 12.19
N CYS A 170 -15.11 -16.05 11.01
CA CYS A 170 -15.21 -17.44 10.62
C CYS A 170 -14.20 -18.29 11.39
N THR A 171 -14.71 -19.23 12.17
CA THR A 171 -13.91 -20.26 12.85
C THR A 171 -14.56 -21.62 12.67
N PHE A 172 -13.76 -22.66 12.72
CA PHE A 172 -14.23 -24.02 12.92
C PHE A 172 -13.71 -24.53 14.27
N SER A 173 -14.54 -25.23 15.03
CA SER A 173 -14.12 -25.79 16.32
C SER A 173 -14.51 -27.22 16.42
N SER A 174 -13.63 -28.06 17.00
CA SER A 174 -13.89 -29.44 17.34
C SER A 174 -13.46 -29.74 18.77
N GLU A 175 -14.22 -30.61 19.45
CA GLU A 175 -13.91 -31.04 20.81
C GLU A 175 -12.89 -32.17 20.79
N GLY A 176 -12.02 -32.18 21.78
CA GLY A 176 -11.03 -33.21 21.97
C GLY A 176 -10.58 -33.36 23.43
N VAL A 177 -9.65 -34.25 23.65
CA VAL A 177 -9.00 -34.41 24.95
C VAL A 177 -7.51 -34.27 24.75
N GLY A 178 -6.96 -33.18 25.31
CA GLY A 178 -5.51 -32.94 25.39
C GLY A 178 -4.89 -33.76 26.54
N THR A 179 -3.65 -34.16 26.39
CA THR A 179 -2.87 -34.79 27.45
C THR A 179 -1.50 -34.15 27.57
N PHE A 180 -1.08 -33.87 28.79
CA PHE A 180 0.25 -33.33 29.06
C PHE A 180 0.73 -33.73 30.45
N ARG A 181 2.02 -33.62 30.70
CA ARG A 181 2.63 -33.87 32.01
C ARG A 181 3.52 -32.69 32.38
N PRO A 182 3.13 -31.86 33.37
CA PRO A 182 4.00 -30.80 33.84
C PRO A 182 5.26 -31.38 34.49
N LEU A 183 6.42 -30.86 34.06
CA LEU A 183 7.73 -31.25 34.60
C LEU A 183 8.21 -30.23 35.64
N GLU A 184 9.30 -30.54 36.32
CA GLU A 184 9.93 -29.61 37.27
C GLU A 184 10.25 -28.26 36.61
N GLY A 185 9.82 -27.16 37.27
CA GLY A 185 9.95 -25.78 36.73
C GLY A 185 8.70 -25.25 36.03
N ALA A 186 7.75 -26.08 35.64
CA ALA A 186 6.48 -25.66 35.04
C ALA A 186 5.53 -25.04 36.08
N GLN A 187 4.72 -24.07 35.63
CA GLN A 187 3.62 -23.47 36.41
C GLN A 187 2.29 -23.73 35.71
N PRO A 188 1.80 -24.99 35.76
CA PRO A 188 0.64 -25.37 34.98
C PRO A 188 -0.63 -24.68 35.46
N PHE A 189 -1.45 -24.17 34.54
CA PHE A 189 -2.79 -23.64 34.80
C PHE A 189 -3.73 -24.79 35.31
N ILE A 190 -3.56 -25.99 34.83
CA ILE A 190 -4.32 -27.19 35.24
C ILE A 190 -3.32 -28.31 35.56
N GLY A 191 -3.59 -29.07 36.60
CA GLY A 191 -2.86 -30.27 36.95
C GLY A 191 -1.71 -30.07 37.95
N GLN A 192 -0.97 -31.18 38.21
CA GLN A 192 0.12 -31.22 39.18
C GLN A 192 1.41 -31.72 38.53
N LEU A 193 2.56 -31.29 39.08
CA LEU A 193 3.87 -31.72 38.61
C LEU A 193 3.99 -33.24 38.58
N ASN A 194 4.57 -33.74 37.47
CA ASN A 194 4.81 -35.16 37.20
C ASN A 194 3.55 -36.06 37.02
N GLY A 195 2.33 -35.52 37.16
CA GLY A 195 1.07 -36.21 36.85
C GLY A 195 0.78 -36.16 35.34
N LEU A 196 0.17 -37.25 34.81
CA LEU A 196 -0.40 -37.23 33.47
C LEU A 196 -1.80 -36.61 33.53
N GLU A 197 -1.97 -35.43 33.02
CA GLU A 197 -3.25 -34.71 32.96
C GLU A 197 -4.02 -35.03 31.70
N ARG A 198 -5.36 -35.02 31.80
CA ARG A 198 -6.30 -35.14 30.68
C ARG A 198 -7.30 -34.02 30.77
N VAL A 199 -7.30 -33.13 29.77
CA VAL A 199 -8.14 -31.95 29.77
C VAL A 199 -9.07 -31.96 28.55
N GLU A 200 -10.34 -31.62 28.78
CA GLU A 200 -11.28 -31.36 27.68
C GLU A 200 -10.94 -30.06 27.02
N GLU A 201 -10.57 -30.12 25.74
CA GLU A 201 -10.12 -28.97 24.95
C GLU A 201 -10.98 -28.79 23.72
N MET A 202 -10.99 -27.55 23.25
CA MET A 202 -11.46 -27.14 21.91
C MET A 202 -10.27 -26.90 21.02
N LYS A 203 -10.22 -27.57 19.87
CA LYS A 203 -9.39 -27.13 18.75
C LYS A 203 -10.15 -26.05 18.01
N ILE A 204 -9.59 -24.86 17.88
CA ILE A 204 -10.16 -23.73 17.15
C ILE A 204 -9.29 -23.46 15.94
N GLU A 205 -9.90 -23.43 14.76
CA GLU A 205 -9.25 -23.15 13.48
C GLU A 205 -9.80 -21.85 12.89
N THR A 206 -8.93 -21.03 12.31
CA THR A 206 -9.32 -19.81 11.61
C THR A 206 -8.30 -19.45 10.51
N LEU A 207 -8.64 -18.48 9.66
CA LEU A 207 -7.74 -17.90 8.68
C LEU A 207 -7.26 -16.54 9.16
N VAL A 208 -5.98 -16.23 8.93
CA VAL A 208 -5.37 -14.94 9.26
C VAL A 208 -4.48 -14.44 8.12
N GLU A 209 -4.62 -13.16 7.78
CA GLU A 209 -3.78 -12.51 6.77
C GLU A 209 -2.35 -12.30 7.29
N GLY A 210 -1.36 -12.55 6.43
CA GLY A 210 0.06 -12.52 6.81
C GLY A 210 0.53 -11.22 7.45
N HIS A 211 0.00 -10.08 7.01
CA HIS A 211 0.39 -8.78 7.59
C HIS A 211 -0.09 -8.57 9.04
N ARG A 212 -1.05 -9.38 9.50
CA ARG A 212 -1.58 -9.33 10.88
C ARG A 212 -0.98 -10.40 11.78
N LEU A 213 -0.21 -11.31 11.21
CA LEU A 213 0.16 -12.57 11.84
C LEU A 213 0.89 -12.38 13.17
N SER A 214 1.87 -11.49 13.25
CA SER A 214 2.67 -11.26 14.46
C SER A 214 1.82 -10.75 15.63
N ASP A 215 1.05 -9.69 15.39
CA ASP A 215 0.16 -9.08 16.38
C ASP A 215 -1.00 -10.02 16.77
N PHE A 216 -1.50 -10.79 15.81
CA PHE A 216 -2.50 -11.83 16.03
C PHE A 216 -1.98 -12.90 16.97
N ILE A 217 -0.83 -13.53 16.68
CA ILE A 217 -0.24 -14.59 17.52
C ILE A 217 -0.01 -14.07 18.93
N GLU A 218 0.65 -12.92 19.08
CA GLU A 218 0.89 -12.31 20.40
C GLU A 218 -0.39 -12.12 21.20
N THR A 219 -1.45 -11.61 20.56
CA THR A 219 -2.74 -11.38 21.21
C THR A 219 -3.42 -12.68 21.63
N VAL A 220 -3.37 -13.71 20.79
CA VAL A 220 -3.93 -15.03 21.09
C VAL A 220 -3.18 -15.71 22.25
N LEU A 221 -1.84 -15.66 22.23
CA LEU A 221 -1.02 -16.26 23.28
C LEU A 221 -1.26 -15.58 24.65
N ARG A 222 -1.42 -14.25 24.68
CA ARG A 222 -1.78 -13.52 25.92
C ARG A 222 -3.17 -13.89 26.46
N ALA A 223 -4.10 -14.21 25.60
CA ALA A 223 -5.47 -14.58 25.99
C ALA A 223 -5.59 -16.05 26.42
N HIS A 224 -4.59 -16.85 26.10
CA HIS A 224 -4.56 -18.29 26.42
C HIS A 224 -4.17 -18.52 27.88
N PRO A 225 -4.83 -19.47 28.60
CA PRO A 225 -4.54 -19.71 30.01
C PRO A 225 -3.24 -20.48 30.26
N TYR A 226 -2.70 -21.20 29.25
CA TYR A 226 -1.48 -21.96 29.41
C TYR A 226 -0.23 -21.08 29.25
N GLU A 227 0.83 -21.41 30.00
CA GLU A 227 2.13 -20.77 29.85
C GLU A 227 2.83 -21.15 28.55
N GLU A 228 2.65 -22.40 28.11
CA GLU A 228 3.13 -22.94 26.83
C GLU A 228 1.93 -23.36 25.98
N VAL A 229 1.70 -22.68 24.88
CA VAL A 229 0.52 -22.87 24.04
C VAL A 229 0.86 -23.72 22.83
N ALA A 230 0.14 -24.83 22.67
CA ALA A 230 0.20 -25.63 21.45
C ALA A 230 -0.66 -24.99 20.35
N TYR A 231 -0.02 -24.58 19.26
CA TYR A 231 -0.70 -24.09 18.06
C TYR A 231 0.05 -24.51 16.81
N ASP A 232 -0.68 -24.57 15.69
CA ASP A 232 -0.10 -24.80 14.37
C ASP A 232 -0.39 -23.62 13.46
N LEU A 233 0.55 -23.34 12.56
CA LEU A 233 0.46 -22.32 11.55
C LEU A 233 0.85 -22.91 10.20
N MET A 234 -0.07 -22.87 9.23
CA MET A 234 0.14 -23.41 7.89
C MET A 234 -0.14 -22.30 6.86
N GLU A 235 0.80 -22.04 5.96
CA GLU A 235 0.53 -21.14 4.84
C GLU A 235 -0.50 -21.81 3.91
N GLU A 236 -1.63 -21.13 3.71
CA GLU A 236 -2.70 -21.60 2.83
C GLU A 236 -2.35 -21.27 1.38
N THR A 237 -2.16 -22.28 0.55
CA THR A 237 -1.75 -22.09 -0.86
C THR A 237 -2.89 -22.24 -1.86
N GLU A 238 -3.94 -22.95 -1.49
CA GLU A 238 -5.02 -23.34 -2.41
C GLU A 238 -6.22 -22.36 -2.38
N PHE A 239 -6.46 -21.67 -1.26
CA PHE A 239 -7.63 -20.81 -1.07
C PHE A 239 -7.42 -19.42 -1.71
N LEU A 240 -7.25 -19.39 -3.04
CA LEU A 240 -6.83 -18.19 -3.78
C LEU A 240 -7.90 -17.09 -3.86
N SER A 241 -9.19 -17.45 -3.77
CA SER A 241 -10.31 -16.50 -3.97
C SER A 241 -10.41 -15.41 -2.91
N ASN A 242 -9.83 -15.61 -1.72
CA ASN A 242 -9.88 -14.67 -0.61
C ASN A 242 -8.61 -13.85 -0.41
N ARG A 243 -7.58 -14.09 -1.20
CA ARG A 243 -6.34 -13.34 -1.07
C ARG A 243 -6.48 -11.96 -1.68
N ARG A 244 -6.17 -10.94 -0.91
CA ARG A 244 -6.03 -9.60 -1.45
C ARG A 244 -4.89 -9.58 -2.45
N THR A 245 -5.18 -9.15 -3.67
CA THR A 245 -4.20 -8.98 -4.73
C THR A 245 -3.99 -7.51 -4.96
N TYR A 246 -2.74 -7.09 -4.89
CA TYR A 246 -2.29 -5.74 -5.15
C TYR A 246 -1.54 -5.69 -6.47
N GLY A 247 -1.49 -4.54 -7.08
CA GLY A 247 -0.77 -4.41 -8.35
C GLY A 247 -0.76 -3.01 -8.91
N LEU A 248 0.06 -2.84 -9.93
CA LEU A 248 0.28 -1.56 -10.58
C LEU A 248 -0.74 -1.35 -11.71
N GLY A 249 -1.14 -0.09 -11.90
CA GLY A 249 -2.18 0.30 -12.84
C GLY A 249 -3.56 -0.24 -12.47
N ARG A 250 -4.58 0.30 -13.10
CA ARG A 250 -5.97 -0.16 -12.94
C ARG A 250 -6.62 -0.30 -14.30
N TYR A 251 -7.49 -1.29 -14.46
CA TYR A 251 -8.41 -1.35 -15.58
C TYR A 251 -9.81 -1.68 -15.11
N GLY A 252 -10.79 -1.23 -15.85
CA GLY A 252 -12.19 -1.46 -15.54
C GLY A 252 -13.08 -1.14 -16.73
N THR A 253 -14.40 -1.12 -16.49
CA THR A 253 -15.40 -0.83 -17.52
C THR A 253 -15.98 0.57 -17.33
N VAL A 254 -16.36 1.19 -18.45
CA VAL A 254 -17.17 2.42 -18.51
C VAL A 254 -18.40 2.17 -19.34
N GLU A 255 -19.38 3.09 -19.32
CA GLU A 255 -20.47 3.04 -20.27
C GLU A 255 -19.92 3.17 -21.69
N LYS A 256 -20.41 2.28 -22.59
CA LYS A 256 -19.96 2.25 -23.99
C LYS A 256 -20.26 3.58 -24.69
N ARG A 257 -19.24 4.23 -25.21
CA ARG A 257 -19.32 5.53 -25.88
C ARG A 257 -18.19 5.72 -26.90
N ALA A 258 -18.30 6.73 -27.78
CA ALA A 258 -17.23 7.09 -28.69
C ALA A 258 -15.99 7.56 -27.95
N PHE A 259 -14.79 7.21 -28.44
CA PHE A 259 -13.52 7.66 -27.85
C PHE A 259 -13.43 9.20 -27.76
N ARG A 260 -13.94 9.93 -28.77
CA ARG A 260 -14.06 11.39 -28.74
C ARG A 260 -14.72 11.93 -27.47
N SER A 261 -15.89 11.40 -27.13
CA SER A 261 -16.65 11.82 -25.97
C SER A 261 -15.90 11.55 -24.65
N PHE A 262 -15.19 10.42 -24.59
CA PHE A 262 -14.35 10.11 -23.42
C PHE A 262 -13.16 11.09 -23.31
N VAL A 263 -12.51 11.42 -24.42
CA VAL A 263 -11.39 12.37 -24.44
C VAL A 263 -11.79 13.76 -23.94
N GLU A 264 -12.98 14.23 -24.32
CA GLU A 264 -13.50 15.53 -23.88
C GLU A 264 -13.68 15.55 -22.36
N GLU A 265 -14.34 14.53 -21.80
CA GLU A 265 -14.51 14.39 -20.35
C GLU A 265 -13.16 14.20 -19.64
N PHE A 266 -12.26 13.38 -20.21
CA PHE A 266 -10.93 13.17 -19.64
C PHE A 266 -10.15 14.49 -19.50
N LYS A 267 -10.17 15.37 -20.50
CA LYS A 267 -9.51 16.68 -20.45
C LYS A 267 -10.01 17.55 -19.30
N GLU A 268 -11.32 17.51 -19.05
CA GLU A 268 -11.93 18.26 -17.94
C GLU A 268 -11.51 17.68 -16.59
N ILE A 269 -11.55 16.35 -16.44
CA ILE A 269 -11.16 15.66 -15.21
C ILE A 269 -9.67 15.85 -14.92
N ALA A 270 -8.82 15.65 -15.94
CA ALA A 270 -7.37 15.75 -15.82
C ALA A 270 -6.88 17.21 -15.72
N ARG A 271 -7.71 18.17 -16.12
CA ARG A 271 -7.32 19.59 -16.25
C ARG A 271 -6.02 19.73 -17.03
N SER A 272 -5.91 18.99 -18.12
CA SER A 272 -4.73 18.93 -18.97
C SER A 272 -5.09 19.19 -20.43
N THR A 273 -4.28 20.00 -21.08
CA THR A 273 -4.34 20.23 -22.53
C THR A 273 -3.21 19.52 -23.29
N SER A 274 -2.22 19.01 -22.57
CA SER A 274 -1.00 18.42 -23.13
C SER A 274 -1.11 16.91 -23.31
N ILE A 275 -2.20 16.43 -23.93
CA ILE A 275 -2.40 14.99 -24.20
C ILE A 275 -2.19 14.69 -25.69
N GLN A 276 -1.67 13.50 -25.99
CA GLN A 276 -1.61 12.98 -27.35
C GLN A 276 -2.54 11.77 -27.49
N LEU A 277 -3.15 11.62 -28.65
CA LEU A 277 -4.18 10.62 -28.90
C LEU A 277 -3.74 9.66 -30.01
N ILE A 278 -3.94 8.38 -29.82
CA ILE A 278 -3.72 7.31 -30.79
C ILE A 278 -5.03 6.53 -30.96
N GLY A 279 -5.46 6.35 -32.19
CA GLY A 279 -6.69 5.62 -32.53
C GLY A 279 -7.73 6.51 -33.20
N ASP A 280 -8.81 5.88 -33.67
CA ASP A 280 -9.94 6.59 -34.29
C ASP A 280 -10.86 7.12 -33.18
N LEU A 281 -11.17 8.41 -33.27
CA LEU A 281 -12.00 9.11 -32.27
C LEU A 281 -13.47 8.68 -32.30
N ASP A 282 -13.93 8.13 -33.39
CA ASP A 282 -15.33 7.69 -33.55
C ASP A 282 -15.53 6.23 -33.14
N ASP A 283 -14.44 5.48 -32.92
CA ASP A 283 -14.50 4.13 -32.42
C ASP A 283 -15.08 4.06 -31.00
N PRO A 284 -15.89 3.02 -30.70
CA PRO A 284 -16.40 2.84 -29.35
C PRO A 284 -15.30 2.38 -28.39
N ILE A 285 -15.46 2.79 -27.12
CA ILE A 285 -14.71 2.24 -25.98
C ILE A 285 -15.68 1.83 -24.88
N SER A 286 -15.31 0.80 -24.13
CA SER A 286 -16.04 0.30 -22.96
C SER A 286 -15.09 -0.21 -21.86
N THR A 287 -13.83 -0.51 -22.21
CA THR A 287 -12.81 -0.99 -21.28
C THR A 287 -11.63 -0.03 -21.29
N VAL A 288 -11.25 0.44 -20.12
CA VAL A 288 -10.20 1.47 -19.95
C VAL A 288 -9.16 0.99 -18.95
N GLY A 289 -7.89 1.11 -19.31
CA GLY A 289 -6.74 0.91 -18.46
C GLY A 289 -6.05 2.24 -18.18
N PHE A 290 -5.57 2.43 -16.96
CA PHE A 290 -4.84 3.60 -16.50
C PHE A 290 -3.61 3.22 -15.71
N CYS A 291 -2.51 3.92 -15.92
CA CYS A 291 -1.33 3.90 -15.07
C CYS A 291 -0.78 5.31 -14.91
N SER A 292 -0.62 5.78 -13.66
CA SER A 292 0.11 7.01 -13.34
C SER A 292 1.57 6.89 -13.74
N GLY A 293 2.23 8.00 -14.02
CA GLY A 293 3.62 8.03 -14.41
C GLY A 293 3.91 7.23 -15.68
N SER A 294 4.90 6.36 -15.63
CA SER A 294 5.33 5.51 -16.74
C SER A 294 4.66 4.12 -16.71
N GLY A 295 3.71 3.91 -17.59
CA GLY A 295 3.00 2.63 -17.71
C GLY A 295 3.61 1.65 -18.70
N ARG A 296 4.80 1.90 -19.22
CA ARG A 296 5.44 1.03 -20.21
C ARG A 296 5.58 -0.43 -19.75
N LEU A 297 5.92 -0.62 -18.50
CA LEU A 297 6.08 -1.95 -17.90
C LEU A 297 4.78 -2.78 -17.95
N LEU A 298 3.63 -2.13 -18.00
CA LEU A 298 2.32 -2.80 -17.99
C LEU A 298 1.86 -3.32 -19.36
N ILE A 299 2.47 -2.88 -20.45
CA ILE A 299 2.04 -3.23 -21.84
C ILE A 299 1.91 -4.74 -22.06
N PRO A 300 2.84 -5.60 -21.57
CA PRO A 300 2.70 -7.05 -21.73
C PRO A 300 1.54 -7.67 -20.92
N SER A 301 1.09 -6.96 -19.87
CA SER A 301 0.03 -7.42 -18.95
C SER A 301 -1.33 -6.80 -19.23
N LEU A 302 -1.45 -5.96 -20.27
CA LEU A 302 -2.73 -5.36 -20.64
C LEU A 302 -3.75 -6.46 -21.03
N PRO A 303 -5.00 -6.35 -20.53
CA PRO A 303 -6.05 -7.30 -20.92
C PRO A 303 -6.28 -7.31 -22.45
N ALA A 304 -6.45 -8.51 -23.02
CA ALA A 304 -6.63 -8.66 -24.48
C ALA A 304 -7.87 -7.93 -25.03
N HIS A 305 -8.84 -7.62 -24.17
CA HIS A 305 -10.10 -6.92 -24.52
C HIS A 305 -10.07 -5.44 -24.15
N LEU A 306 -8.89 -4.88 -23.89
CA LEU A 306 -8.77 -3.46 -23.53
C LEU A 306 -8.99 -2.58 -24.77
N ASP A 307 -9.91 -1.61 -24.68
CA ASP A 307 -10.18 -0.65 -25.77
C ASP A 307 -9.28 0.57 -25.71
N LEU A 308 -8.94 1.05 -24.49
CA LEU A 308 -8.20 2.29 -24.27
C LEU A 308 -7.16 2.10 -23.17
N TYR A 309 -5.94 2.55 -23.41
CA TYR A 309 -4.88 2.66 -22.40
C TYR A 309 -4.45 4.11 -22.19
N ILE A 310 -4.38 4.54 -20.94
CA ILE A 310 -3.99 5.90 -20.54
C ILE A 310 -2.74 5.82 -19.69
N SER A 311 -1.64 6.46 -20.10
CA SER A 311 -0.41 6.51 -19.33
C SER A 311 0.57 7.53 -19.89
N GLY A 312 1.62 7.86 -19.12
CA GLY A 312 2.76 8.65 -19.57
C GLY A 312 3.92 7.81 -20.12
N ASP A 313 4.94 8.50 -20.62
CA ASP A 313 6.28 7.98 -20.97
C ASP A 313 6.31 6.72 -21.86
N LEU A 314 5.38 6.63 -22.82
CA LEU A 314 5.38 5.56 -23.80
C LEU A 314 6.22 5.98 -25.03
N SER A 315 7.10 5.08 -25.47
CA SER A 315 7.91 5.31 -26.66
C SER A 315 7.10 5.21 -27.95
N TYR A 316 7.64 5.72 -29.05
CA TYR A 316 7.03 5.56 -30.38
C TYR A 316 6.69 4.08 -30.70
N HIS A 317 7.60 3.17 -30.40
CA HIS A 317 7.38 1.73 -30.67
C HIS A 317 6.31 1.10 -29.76
N ASP A 318 6.20 1.58 -28.51
CA ASP A 318 5.12 1.16 -27.61
C ASP A 318 3.76 1.58 -28.17
N LEU A 319 3.65 2.84 -28.62
CA LEU A 319 2.43 3.40 -29.22
C LEU A 319 2.05 2.68 -30.52
N LEU A 320 3.04 2.37 -31.39
CA LEU A 320 2.82 1.61 -32.61
C LEU A 320 2.29 0.21 -32.31
N GLY A 321 2.91 -0.50 -31.36
CA GLY A 321 2.49 -1.85 -30.98
C GLY A 321 1.10 -1.88 -30.33
N LEU A 322 0.72 -0.87 -29.55
CA LEU A 322 -0.63 -0.74 -29.02
C LEU A 322 -1.65 -0.48 -30.12
N LYS A 323 -1.34 0.40 -31.07
CA LYS A 323 -2.19 0.67 -32.24
C LYS A 323 -2.41 -0.56 -33.08
N GLU A 324 -1.37 -1.36 -33.33
CA GLU A 324 -1.46 -2.63 -34.09
C GLU A 324 -2.36 -3.67 -33.40
N LYS A 325 -2.44 -3.62 -32.06
CA LYS A 325 -3.37 -4.42 -31.26
C LYS A 325 -4.79 -3.88 -31.23
N GLY A 326 -5.06 -2.73 -31.89
CA GLY A 326 -6.36 -2.06 -31.84
C GLY A 326 -6.64 -1.30 -30.54
N ILE A 327 -5.65 -1.14 -29.67
CA ILE A 327 -5.78 -0.42 -28.40
C ILE A 327 -5.57 1.07 -28.68
N LYS A 328 -6.56 1.88 -28.32
CA LYS A 328 -6.46 3.34 -28.35
C LYS A 328 -5.58 3.82 -27.19
N VAL A 329 -4.91 4.95 -27.34
CA VAL A 329 -4.05 5.50 -26.28
C VAL A 329 -4.35 6.97 -26.06
N ILE A 330 -4.42 7.35 -24.79
CA ILE A 330 -4.22 8.73 -24.33
C ILE A 330 -2.83 8.78 -23.70
N LEU A 331 -1.88 9.43 -24.35
CA LEU A 331 -0.59 9.73 -23.73
C LEU A 331 -0.78 10.93 -22.82
N PHE A 332 -0.80 10.68 -21.52
CA PHE A 332 -1.02 11.67 -20.47
C PHE A 332 0.30 11.96 -19.77
N PRO A 333 0.77 13.21 -19.73
CA PRO A 333 2.09 13.54 -19.20
C PRO A 333 2.31 12.98 -17.78
N HIS A 334 3.49 12.42 -17.56
CA HIS A 334 3.90 11.81 -16.29
C HIS A 334 3.59 12.72 -15.10
N PHE A 335 4.20 13.92 -15.09
CA PHE A 335 4.00 14.92 -14.06
C PHE A 335 2.51 15.20 -13.78
N GLU A 336 1.70 15.36 -14.82
CA GLU A 336 0.29 15.70 -14.66
C GLU A 336 -0.52 14.55 -14.07
N SER A 337 -0.14 13.31 -14.38
CA SER A 337 -0.79 12.12 -13.84
C SER A 337 -0.50 11.92 -12.35
N GLU A 338 0.64 12.43 -11.86
CA GLU A 338 1.09 12.23 -10.47
C GLU A 338 0.98 13.48 -9.60
N ARG A 339 0.82 14.68 -10.16
CA ARG A 339 0.70 15.92 -9.36
C ARG A 339 -0.43 15.92 -8.35
N VAL A 340 -1.33 14.96 -8.44
CA VAL A 340 -2.42 14.74 -7.49
C VAL A 340 -1.99 14.01 -6.23
N PHE A 341 -0.75 13.50 -6.16
CA PHE A 341 -0.22 12.76 -5.03
C PHE A 341 -0.42 13.47 -3.68
N PRO A 342 -0.13 14.79 -3.52
CA PRO A 342 -0.39 15.47 -2.25
C PRO A 342 -1.86 15.42 -1.82
N SER A 343 -2.79 15.54 -2.77
CA SER A 343 -4.22 15.46 -2.48
C SER A 343 -4.66 14.05 -2.10
N VAL A 344 -4.08 13.01 -2.71
CA VAL A 344 -4.29 11.60 -2.33
C VAL A 344 -3.78 11.35 -0.90
N VAL A 345 -2.57 11.83 -0.57
CA VAL A 345 -1.99 11.73 0.77
C VAL A 345 -2.89 12.44 1.80
N ARG A 346 -3.35 13.65 1.50
CA ARG A 346 -4.27 14.39 2.37
C ARG A 346 -5.57 13.61 2.65
N HIS A 347 -6.13 13.00 1.62
CA HIS A 347 -7.35 12.20 1.76
C HIS A 347 -7.14 10.98 2.66
N LEU A 348 -6.03 10.28 2.51
CA LEU A 348 -5.76 9.01 3.20
C LEU A 348 -5.14 9.18 4.59
N LEU A 349 -4.37 10.22 4.81
CA LEU A 349 -3.53 10.42 5.99
C LEU A 349 -3.82 11.70 6.77
N GLY A 350 -4.65 12.62 6.25
CA GLY A 350 -4.84 13.95 6.83
C GLY A 350 -5.32 13.98 8.28
N GLU A 351 -6.00 12.93 8.74
CA GLU A 351 -6.44 12.80 10.14
C GLU A 351 -5.44 12.03 11.03
N ARG A 352 -4.41 11.42 10.43
CA ARG A 352 -3.45 10.53 11.11
C ARG A 352 -2.10 11.15 11.38
N ILE A 353 -1.76 12.18 10.64
CA ILE A 353 -0.46 12.87 10.71
C ILE A 353 -0.68 14.37 10.92
N PRO A 354 0.35 15.10 11.40
CA PRO A 354 0.24 16.55 11.65
C PRO A 354 -0.15 17.37 10.44
N GLU A 355 -0.25 18.67 10.60
CA GLU A 355 -0.64 19.60 9.55
C GLU A 355 0.11 19.38 8.25
N LEU A 356 -0.64 19.11 7.15
CA LEU A 356 -0.10 18.85 5.81
C LEU A 356 -0.02 20.13 4.98
N TYR A 357 1.16 20.38 4.43
CA TYR A 357 1.39 21.36 3.37
C TYR A 357 1.60 20.65 2.04
N GLU A 358 0.81 21.01 1.05
CA GLU A 358 0.95 20.52 -0.31
C GLU A 358 1.79 21.52 -1.11
N TYR A 359 2.88 21.06 -1.71
CA TYR A 359 3.68 21.87 -2.61
C TYR A 359 4.32 20.96 -3.66
N VAL A 360 4.08 21.29 -4.91
CA VAL A 360 4.68 20.61 -6.06
C VAL A 360 5.41 21.65 -6.87
N ASP A 361 6.72 21.46 -7.00
CA ASP A 361 7.55 22.35 -7.82
C ASP A 361 7.23 22.09 -9.30
N PRO A 362 6.80 23.10 -10.06
CA PRO A 362 6.40 22.88 -11.44
C PRO A 362 7.63 22.56 -12.31
N VAL A 363 7.62 21.37 -12.92
CA VAL A 363 8.66 20.95 -13.86
C VAL A 363 8.50 21.71 -15.20
N TYR A 364 7.28 22.11 -15.54
CA TYR A 364 6.97 22.87 -16.76
C TYR A 364 6.23 24.16 -16.43
N THR A 365 6.71 25.25 -16.97
CA THR A 365 5.95 26.51 -17.05
C THR A 365 5.01 26.37 -18.26
N LEU A 366 3.71 26.33 -18.02
CA LEU A 366 2.68 26.37 -19.05
C LEU A 366 2.44 27.78 -19.52
#